data_868c1d11d03acf968de35fcd9bce1c45
#
_entry.id   868c1d11d03acf968de35fcd9bce1c45
#
_cell.length_a   1.000
_cell.length_b   1.000
_cell.length_c   1.000
_cell.angle_alpha   90.00
_cell.angle_beta   90.00
_cell.angle_gamma   90.00
#
_symmetry.space_group_name_H-M   'P 1'
#
loop_
_entity.id
_entity.type
_entity.pdbx_description
1 polymer ?
#
loop_
_entity_poly.entity_id
_entity_poly.type
_entity_poly.pdbx_seq_one_letter_code
_entity_poly.pdbx_strand_id
1 'polypeptide(L)'
;MPVRSAHRIVLASVAAAMAMGLGLAGGGGRPAPARAALKDRPDIILVQTDDQTYRQFSREVMPHTKQLLADHGTTFRDYIATTAQCCPSRASLITGQYAHNDGVTSNGIGYGGLIDKGNVLPVWLQQAGYLTLHVGKFMNGYEKFAHPPSTVPPGWDQWYSFLGGTRYYNYDLYANGNVTHRGSRAAANATEVATNKAIQLIRGWASEAVPIYLQLDEPSPHIAQQRDPFGDCGHAPIPERRDERAFQHAALPRPPSFNERDMRDKPAFLSSAPKLGRSEANRVRRRWRCALASLQGVDRAVARVYRAVKATGQLQRTVFIFISDNGQFYGEHRIQKGKVLPYREALHLPLVIRAPKRYLHGRRPPRKVERPVANIDLAPTILSLAHAQPCPPGGPCRTLDGRSLVPLLSRSGHWPQHRGLLTEYRAESPGKYATCQFAGVVTRGKVYVQHSRVVDVATGQCVPADQVERYNLKRDPFELHNLCFAGKAENCPASGAQAKLRAELDRLRDCAGIRGRDPRLGDRPFCE
;
A
#
# COMPACT_ATOMS: atom_id res chain seq x y z
N MET A 1 -5.71 -31.94 -51.53
CA MET A 1 -4.96 -30.68 -51.67
C MET A 1 -5.46 -29.76 -50.58
N PRO A 2 -4.69 -29.43 -49.54
CA PRO A 2 -5.13 -28.54 -48.48
C PRO A 2 -4.63 -27.13 -48.73
N VAL A 3 -5.54 -26.18 -48.63
CA VAL A 3 -5.26 -24.74 -48.68
C VAL A 3 -4.78 -24.27 -47.29
N ARG A 4 -3.53 -23.83 -47.24
CA ARG A 4 -2.95 -23.18 -46.07
C ARG A 4 -3.42 -21.73 -46.03
N SER A 5 -4.20 -21.37 -44.99
CA SER A 5 -4.53 -19.99 -44.65
C SER A 5 -3.51 -19.44 -43.65
N ALA A 6 -2.64 -18.57 -44.14
CA ALA A 6 -1.69 -17.82 -43.30
C ALA A 6 -2.36 -16.57 -42.74
N HIS A 7 -2.63 -16.55 -41.45
CA HIS A 7 -3.04 -15.32 -40.75
C HIS A 7 -1.81 -14.46 -40.51
N ARG A 8 -1.62 -13.48 -41.36
CA ARG A 8 -0.69 -12.36 -41.11
C ARG A 8 -1.31 -11.42 -40.07
N ILE A 9 -0.63 -11.32 -38.93
CA ILE A 9 -0.91 -10.29 -37.92
C ILE A 9 -0.48 -8.96 -38.52
N VAL A 10 -1.45 -8.10 -38.80
CA VAL A 10 -1.21 -6.72 -39.23
C VAL A 10 -0.80 -5.92 -37.97
N LEU A 11 0.48 -5.67 -37.83
CA LEU A 11 1.01 -4.62 -36.95
C LEU A 11 0.71 -3.29 -37.63
N ALA A 12 -0.35 -2.62 -37.18
CA ALA A 12 -0.62 -1.24 -37.58
C ALA A 12 0.42 -0.31 -36.93
N SER A 13 1.38 0.08 -37.77
CA SER A 13 2.32 1.17 -37.47
C SER A 13 1.57 2.49 -37.47
N VAL A 14 1.33 3.05 -36.31
CA VAL A 14 0.96 4.47 -36.16
C VAL A 14 2.27 5.27 -36.10
N ALA A 15 2.81 5.52 -37.28
CA ALA A 15 3.86 6.52 -37.46
C ALA A 15 3.41 7.45 -38.59
N ALA A 16 3.52 8.73 -38.31
CA ALA A 16 3.43 9.85 -39.25
C ALA A 16 2.03 10.42 -39.56
N ALA A 17 1.70 11.48 -38.82
CA ALA A 17 1.17 12.72 -39.38
C ALA A 17 1.34 13.85 -38.36
N MET A 18 2.49 14.49 -38.31
CA MET A 18 2.69 15.85 -37.79
C MET A 18 3.40 16.66 -38.87
N ALA A 19 2.60 17.29 -39.68
CA ALA A 19 3.05 18.41 -40.50
C ALA A 19 1.96 19.48 -40.54
N MET A 20 2.32 20.65 -40.00
CA MET A 20 1.85 22.02 -40.28
C MET A 20 0.34 22.33 -40.21
N GLY A 21 0.01 22.96 -39.11
CA GLY A 21 -1.15 23.85 -38.97
C GLY A 21 -0.78 24.95 -37.97
N LEU A 22 -0.31 26.10 -38.47
CA LEU A 22 -0.19 27.31 -37.67
C LEU A 22 -1.60 27.79 -37.32
N GLY A 23 -1.95 27.74 -36.04
CA GLY A 23 -3.14 28.32 -35.45
C GLY A 23 -2.80 28.90 -34.08
N LEU A 24 -2.64 30.21 -34.00
CA LEU A 24 -2.45 30.98 -32.77
C LEU A 24 -3.69 30.81 -31.85
N ALA A 25 -3.53 30.17 -30.71
CA ALA A 25 -4.37 30.38 -29.53
C ALA A 25 -3.53 30.06 -28.28
N GLY A 26 -3.33 31.10 -27.45
CA GLY A 26 -2.51 31.04 -26.25
C GLY A 26 -3.10 30.15 -25.16
N GLY A 27 -2.40 29.10 -24.81
CA GLY A 27 -2.58 28.32 -23.63
C GLY A 27 -1.20 27.79 -23.24
N GLY A 28 -0.60 28.29 -22.15
CA GLY A 28 0.74 27.99 -21.70
C GLY A 28 0.92 26.55 -21.18
N GLY A 29 0.70 25.56 -22.05
CA GLY A 29 1.09 24.18 -21.80
C GLY A 29 2.61 24.06 -21.90
N ARG A 30 3.29 23.61 -20.84
CA ARG A 30 4.72 23.25 -20.90
C ARG A 30 4.92 22.22 -22.01
N PRO A 31 5.93 22.39 -22.89
CA PRO A 31 6.22 21.41 -23.92
C PRO A 31 6.57 20.05 -23.26
N ALA A 32 6.08 18.96 -23.86
CA ALA A 32 6.48 17.61 -23.44
C ALA A 32 8.01 17.51 -23.39
N PRO A 33 8.58 16.86 -22.37
CA PRO A 33 10.02 16.79 -22.23
C PRO A 33 10.64 16.11 -23.45
N ALA A 34 11.74 16.68 -23.94
CA ALA A 34 12.45 16.12 -25.09
C ALA A 34 12.83 14.65 -24.83
N ARG A 35 12.71 13.79 -25.83
CA ARG A 35 12.95 12.33 -25.75
C ARG A 35 14.32 11.98 -25.13
N ALA A 36 15.33 12.84 -25.26
CA ALA A 36 16.63 12.71 -24.62
C ALA A 36 16.54 12.81 -23.08
N ALA A 37 15.73 13.74 -22.55
CA ALA A 37 15.55 13.91 -21.11
C ALA A 37 14.79 12.75 -20.43
N LEU A 38 14.01 11.98 -21.18
CA LEU A 38 13.29 10.81 -20.64
C LEU A 38 14.23 9.62 -20.40
N LYS A 39 15.33 9.47 -21.17
CA LYS A 39 16.30 8.38 -21.01
C LYS A 39 17.04 8.43 -19.66
N ASP A 40 17.13 9.59 -19.03
CA ASP A 40 17.80 9.77 -17.74
C ASP A 40 16.88 9.50 -16.54
N ARG A 41 15.58 9.32 -16.75
CA ARG A 41 14.64 8.99 -15.71
C ARG A 41 14.63 7.49 -15.42
N PRO A 42 14.42 7.07 -14.15
CA PRO A 42 14.34 5.64 -13.83
C PRO A 42 13.08 4.99 -14.34
N ASP A 43 13.15 3.71 -14.68
CA ASP A 43 11.99 2.85 -14.59
C ASP A 43 11.66 2.63 -13.11
N ILE A 44 10.39 2.60 -12.77
CA ILE A 44 9.93 2.42 -11.39
C ILE A 44 8.99 1.22 -11.33
N ILE A 45 9.36 0.22 -10.55
CA ILE A 45 8.54 -0.97 -10.31
C ILE A 45 8.18 -1.01 -8.84
N LEU A 46 6.89 -0.83 -8.56
CA LEU A 46 6.31 -0.97 -7.23
C LEU A 46 5.61 -2.32 -7.15
N VAL A 47 6.01 -3.15 -6.17
CA VAL A 47 5.33 -4.40 -5.82
C VAL A 47 4.69 -4.22 -4.46
N GLN A 48 3.37 -4.34 -4.41
CA GLN A 48 2.58 -4.18 -3.19
C GLN A 48 1.85 -5.48 -2.87
N THR A 49 2.02 -5.97 -1.65
CA THR A 49 1.24 -7.08 -1.09
C THR A 49 0.00 -6.58 -0.36
N ASP A 50 -0.96 -7.46 -0.13
CA ASP A 50 -2.24 -7.18 0.53
C ASP A 50 -2.30 -7.92 1.88
N ASP A 51 -2.37 -7.18 3.00
CA ASP A 51 -2.41 -7.72 4.37
C ASP A 51 -1.09 -8.35 4.89
N GLN A 52 0.06 -8.05 4.30
CA GLN A 52 1.33 -8.60 4.78
C GLN A 52 1.85 -7.82 5.99
N THR A 53 2.03 -8.52 7.11
CA THR A 53 2.65 -7.93 8.31
C THR A 53 4.16 -7.79 8.17
N TYR A 54 4.75 -6.85 8.92
CA TYR A 54 6.21 -6.70 8.98
C TYR A 54 6.93 -7.98 9.38
N ARG A 55 6.35 -8.79 10.28
CA ARG A 55 6.92 -10.07 10.75
C ARG A 55 7.03 -11.11 9.65
N GLN A 56 6.09 -11.13 8.69
CA GLN A 56 6.13 -12.04 7.54
C GLN A 56 7.21 -11.67 6.52
N PHE A 57 7.75 -10.45 6.57
CA PHE A 57 8.85 -10.03 5.74
C PHE A 57 10.19 -10.48 6.32
N SER A 58 10.43 -11.78 6.37
CA SER A 58 11.65 -12.41 6.86
C SER A 58 12.44 -13.09 5.74
N ARG A 59 13.70 -13.43 5.98
CA ARG A 59 14.51 -14.19 5.02
C ARG A 59 14.04 -15.63 4.85
N GLU A 60 13.41 -16.18 5.86
CA GLU A 60 12.80 -17.52 5.80
C GLU A 60 11.60 -17.54 4.86
N VAL A 61 10.76 -16.49 4.90
CA VAL A 61 9.52 -16.42 4.14
C VAL A 61 9.75 -15.81 2.74
N MET A 62 10.62 -14.81 2.62
CA MET A 62 10.84 -14.07 1.36
C MET A 62 12.34 -13.97 1.04
N PRO A 63 13.03 -15.09 0.82
CA PRO A 63 14.49 -15.13 0.61
C PRO A 63 14.93 -14.33 -0.62
N HIS A 64 14.21 -14.42 -1.74
CA HIS A 64 14.56 -13.70 -2.97
C HIS A 64 14.37 -12.18 -2.83
N THR A 65 13.26 -11.75 -2.25
CA THR A 65 12.98 -10.33 -2.02
C THR A 65 14.03 -9.73 -1.09
N LYS A 66 14.41 -10.46 -0.03
CA LYS A 66 15.50 -10.05 0.87
C LYS A 66 16.83 -9.96 0.13
N GLN A 67 17.20 -10.98 -0.62
CA GLN A 67 18.47 -11.05 -1.34
C GLN A 67 18.55 -9.99 -2.46
N LEU A 68 17.51 -9.91 -3.30
CA LEU A 68 17.56 -9.09 -4.51
C LEU A 68 17.28 -7.62 -4.25
N LEU A 69 16.39 -7.30 -3.29
CA LEU A 69 16.00 -5.92 -3.01
C LEU A 69 16.60 -5.39 -1.71
N ALA A 70 16.41 -6.06 -0.56
CA ALA A 70 16.84 -5.54 0.73
C ALA A 70 18.36 -5.50 0.89
N ASP A 71 19.08 -6.54 0.45
CA ASP A 71 20.55 -6.58 0.53
C ASP A 71 21.23 -5.59 -0.42
N HIS A 72 20.52 -5.06 -1.41
CA HIS A 72 21.02 -4.10 -2.39
C HIS A 72 20.36 -2.73 -2.33
N GLY A 73 19.43 -2.52 -1.40
CA GLY A 73 18.66 -1.31 -1.22
C GLY A 73 18.61 -0.85 0.25
N THR A 74 17.58 -0.08 0.57
CA THR A 74 17.29 0.42 1.91
C THR A 74 16.03 -0.23 2.45
N THR A 75 16.11 -0.83 3.64
CA THR A 75 14.95 -1.27 4.41
C THR A 75 14.56 -0.17 5.41
N PHE A 76 13.34 0.32 5.34
CA PHE A 76 12.76 1.24 6.30
C PHE A 76 12.16 0.45 7.47
N ARG A 77 12.66 0.72 8.68
CA ARG A 77 12.33 -0.06 9.87
C ARG A 77 11.09 0.44 10.59
N ASP A 78 10.62 1.62 10.25
CA ASP A 78 9.49 2.28 10.89
C ASP A 78 8.57 2.90 9.84
N TYR A 79 8.13 2.04 8.89
CA TYR A 79 7.16 2.39 7.86
C TYR A 79 5.76 1.97 8.28
N ILE A 80 4.80 2.89 8.19
CA ILE A 80 3.40 2.65 8.56
C ILE A 80 2.43 2.95 7.41
N ALA A 81 1.27 2.28 7.44
CA ALA A 81 0.09 2.77 6.74
C ALA A 81 -0.61 3.84 7.59
N THR A 82 -1.01 4.95 7.00
CA THR A 82 -1.78 6.00 7.68
C THR A 82 -3.19 5.55 8.03
N THR A 83 -3.71 4.60 7.27
CA THR A 83 -4.97 3.89 7.56
C THR A 83 -4.75 2.40 7.30
N ALA A 84 -4.93 1.56 8.32
CA ALA A 84 -4.70 0.12 8.22
C ALA A 84 -5.86 -0.60 7.50
N GLN A 85 -6.15 -0.20 6.26
CA GLN A 85 -7.17 -0.81 5.41
C GLN A 85 -6.85 -0.58 3.93
N CYS A 86 -7.16 -1.58 3.07
CA CYS A 86 -6.71 -1.62 1.67
C CYS A 86 -7.02 -0.33 0.89
N CYS A 87 -8.30 0.06 0.76
CA CYS A 87 -8.65 1.20 -0.09
C CYS A 87 -8.07 2.52 0.41
N PRO A 88 -8.19 2.89 1.70
CA PRO A 88 -7.56 4.11 2.21
C PRO A 88 -6.05 4.12 2.00
N SER A 89 -5.35 3.03 2.35
CA SER A 89 -3.90 2.96 2.18
C SER A 89 -3.47 3.09 0.72
N ARG A 90 -4.20 2.48 -0.21
CA ARG A 90 -3.95 2.58 -1.66
C ARG A 90 -4.26 3.96 -2.21
N ALA A 91 -5.33 4.62 -1.73
CA ALA A 91 -5.64 6.01 -2.06
C ALA A 91 -4.52 6.95 -1.57
N SER A 92 -4.11 6.82 -0.31
CA SER A 92 -3.01 7.61 0.26
C SER A 92 -1.69 7.41 -0.50
N LEU A 93 -1.41 6.20 -1.01
CA LEU A 93 -0.23 5.94 -1.83
C LEU A 93 -0.26 6.73 -3.14
N ILE A 94 -1.38 6.72 -3.87
CA ILE A 94 -1.45 7.35 -5.20
C ILE A 94 -1.75 8.86 -5.16
N THR A 95 -2.21 9.38 -4.01
CA THR A 95 -2.48 10.81 -3.82
C THR A 95 -1.37 11.53 -3.06
N GLY A 96 -0.58 10.80 -2.25
CA GLY A 96 0.36 11.39 -1.31
C GLY A 96 -0.33 12.15 -0.16
N GLN A 97 -1.60 11.85 0.12
CA GLN A 97 -2.43 12.53 1.10
C GLN A 97 -2.93 11.59 2.20
N TYR A 98 -3.26 12.16 3.36
CA TYR A 98 -4.04 11.48 4.39
C TYR A 98 -5.48 11.23 3.91
N ALA A 99 -6.15 10.24 4.53
CA ALA A 99 -7.49 9.82 4.13
C ALA A 99 -8.55 10.94 4.25
N HIS A 100 -8.41 11.85 5.21
CA HIS A 100 -9.29 13.01 5.33
C HIS A 100 -9.12 14.03 4.20
N ASN A 101 -8.01 14.00 3.46
CA ASN A 101 -7.73 14.84 2.30
C ASN A 101 -8.03 14.15 0.97
N ASP A 102 -7.82 12.83 0.88
CA ASP A 102 -8.09 12.08 -0.34
C ASP A 102 -9.53 11.56 -0.44
N GLY A 103 -10.28 11.56 0.69
CA GLY A 103 -11.70 11.18 0.78
C GLY A 103 -11.97 9.68 0.99
N VAL A 104 -10.95 8.82 0.93
CA VAL A 104 -11.12 7.36 1.09
C VAL A 104 -10.83 6.95 2.53
N THR A 105 -11.80 7.08 3.41
CA THR A 105 -11.63 6.84 4.86
C THR A 105 -11.91 5.39 5.28
N SER A 106 -12.47 4.56 4.40
CA SER A 106 -12.73 3.14 4.64
C SER A 106 -12.88 2.33 3.34
N ASN A 107 -12.82 1.00 3.45
CA ASN A 107 -13.09 0.11 2.30
C ASN A 107 -14.55 0.19 1.80
N GLY A 108 -15.49 0.57 2.67
CA GLY A 108 -16.89 0.75 2.29
C GLY A 108 -17.09 1.92 1.33
N ILE A 109 -16.36 3.01 1.53
CA ILE A 109 -16.32 4.17 0.63
C ILE A 109 -15.57 3.81 -0.66
N GLY A 110 -14.44 3.13 -0.55
CA GLY A 110 -13.66 2.61 -1.67
C GLY A 110 -13.28 3.68 -2.69
N TYR A 111 -13.12 3.28 -3.96
CA TYR A 111 -12.73 4.17 -5.06
C TYR A 111 -13.75 5.30 -5.31
N GLY A 112 -15.02 5.08 -4.93
CA GLY A 112 -16.07 6.09 -5.04
C GLY A 112 -15.75 7.37 -4.30
N GLY A 113 -15.18 7.25 -3.11
CA GLY A 113 -14.83 8.39 -2.25
C GLY A 113 -13.58 9.15 -2.66
N LEU A 114 -12.77 8.62 -3.58
CA LEU A 114 -11.54 9.29 -4.01
C LEU A 114 -11.86 10.65 -4.64
N ILE A 115 -11.40 11.70 -4.00
CA ILE A 115 -11.55 13.07 -4.45
C ILE A 115 -10.60 13.31 -5.62
N ASP A 116 -11.13 13.96 -6.70
CA ASP A 116 -10.35 14.33 -7.89
C ASP A 116 -9.53 13.15 -8.47
N LYS A 117 -10.26 12.16 -8.99
CA LYS A 117 -9.70 10.92 -9.56
C LYS A 117 -8.76 11.16 -10.74
N GLY A 118 -8.86 12.31 -11.39
CA GLY A 118 -7.97 12.74 -12.49
C GLY A 118 -6.66 13.38 -12.01
N ASN A 119 -6.45 13.54 -10.72
CA ASN A 119 -5.29 14.22 -10.13
C ASN A 119 -4.54 13.31 -9.15
N VAL A 120 -3.95 12.26 -9.68
CA VAL A 120 -3.30 11.16 -8.93
C VAL A 120 -1.98 10.77 -9.59
N LEU A 121 -1.13 10.07 -8.86
CA LEU A 121 0.22 9.69 -9.25
C LEU A 121 0.35 9.15 -10.70
N PRO A 122 -0.46 8.19 -11.18
CA PRO A 122 -0.32 7.72 -12.56
C PRO A 122 -0.57 8.82 -13.59
N VAL A 123 -1.53 9.73 -13.36
CA VAL A 123 -1.78 10.88 -14.25
C VAL A 123 -0.57 11.80 -14.30
N TRP A 124 0.04 12.12 -13.16
CA TRP A 124 1.23 12.97 -13.10
C TRP A 124 2.44 12.33 -13.78
N LEU A 125 2.57 11.02 -13.68
CA LEU A 125 3.62 10.27 -14.36
C LEU A 125 3.43 10.24 -15.88
N GLN A 126 2.20 10.07 -16.37
CA GLN A 126 1.90 10.22 -17.81
C GLN A 126 2.29 11.60 -18.32
N GLN A 127 1.92 12.67 -17.59
CA GLN A 127 2.33 14.05 -17.92
C GLN A 127 3.85 14.21 -17.95
N ALA A 128 4.56 13.44 -17.13
CA ALA A 128 6.01 13.41 -17.14
C ALA A 128 6.61 12.50 -18.22
N GLY A 129 5.80 11.89 -19.08
CA GLY A 129 6.24 11.03 -20.19
C GLY A 129 6.53 9.58 -19.81
N TYR A 130 6.01 9.11 -18.67
CA TYR A 130 6.06 7.70 -18.31
C TYR A 130 4.95 6.93 -19.00
N LEU A 131 5.23 5.69 -19.35
CA LEU A 131 4.24 4.67 -19.61
C LEU A 131 3.80 4.04 -18.28
N THR A 132 2.51 4.08 -17.98
CA THR A 132 1.95 3.68 -16.70
C THR A 132 1.20 2.36 -16.81
N LEU A 133 1.61 1.38 -15.99
CA LEU A 133 1.17 -0.01 -16.09
C LEU A 133 0.64 -0.47 -14.72
N HIS A 134 -0.60 -0.93 -14.67
CA HIS A 134 -1.18 -1.54 -13.47
C HIS A 134 -1.49 -3.01 -13.70
N VAL A 135 -1.13 -3.86 -12.73
CA VAL A 135 -1.48 -5.28 -12.72
C VAL A 135 -1.84 -5.70 -11.29
N GLY A 136 -3.02 -6.28 -11.11
CA GLY A 136 -3.41 -6.87 -9.83
C GLY A 136 -4.64 -6.26 -9.16
N LYS A 137 -4.64 -6.21 -7.84
CA LYS A 137 -5.75 -5.66 -7.05
C LYS A 137 -5.71 -4.14 -7.01
N PHE A 138 -6.85 -3.51 -7.27
CA PHE A 138 -7.01 -2.07 -7.08
C PHE A 138 -7.89 -1.75 -5.85
N MET A 139 -8.50 -0.58 -5.81
CA MET A 139 -9.46 -0.20 -4.75
C MET A 139 -10.82 -0.84 -4.99
N ASN A 140 -11.51 -1.23 -3.93
CA ASN A 140 -12.86 -1.79 -4.01
C ASN A 140 -13.83 -0.81 -4.69
N GLY A 141 -14.71 -1.34 -5.51
CA GLY A 141 -15.78 -0.59 -6.13
C GLY A 141 -15.36 0.26 -7.33
N TYR A 142 -14.08 0.20 -7.77
CA TYR A 142 -13.67 0.94 -8.95
C TYR A 142 -14.48 0.51 -10.19
N GLU A 143 -14.84 -0.75 -10.28
CA GLU A 143 -15.65 -1.33 -11.35
C GLU A 143 -17.05 -0.73 -11.46
N LYS A 144 -17.57 -0.14 -10.38
CA LYS A 144 -18.86 0.57 -10.37
C LYS A 144 -18.79 1.97 -10.99
N PHE A 145 -17.60 2.55 -11.01
CA PHE A 145 -17.34 3.87 -11.57
C PHE A 145 -16.74 3.81 -12.96
N ALA A 146 -16.30 2.63 -13.37
CA ALA A 146 -15.89 2.31 -14.72
C ALA A 146 -17.13 1.81 -15.51
N HIS A 147 -18.04 2.69 -15.87
CA HIS A 147 -19.23 2.35 -16.64
C HIS A 147 -19.05 2.63 -18.14
N PRO A 148 -19.33 1.64 -18.95
CA PRO A 148 -19.40 0.19 -18.73
C PRO A 148 -18.05 -0.37 -18.28
N PRO A 149 -17.89 -1.67 -17.96
CA PRO A 149 -16.63 -2.23 -17.42
C PRO A 149 -15.38 -2.01 -18.31
N SER A 150 -15.53 -1.24 -19.34
CA SER A 150 -14.48 -0.85 -20.31
C SER A 150 -13.69 0.40 -19.94
N THR A 151 -13.98 1.08 -18.84
CA THR A 151 -13.28 2.32 -18.49
C THR A 151 -12.06 2.04 -17.61
N VAL A 152 -10.89 2.36 -18.13
CA VAL A 152 -9.63 2.35 -17.36
C VAL A 152 -9.60 3.59 -16.45
N PRO A 153 -9.24 3.47 -15.16
CA PRO A 153 -9.06 4.65 -14.31
C PRO A 153 -8.05 5.63 -14.89
N PRO A 154 -8.21 6.95 -14.66
CA PRO A 154 -7.30 7.96 -15.21
C PRO A 154 -5.84 7.69 -14.90
N GLY A 155 -4.98 7.94 -15.88
CA GLY A 155 -3.53 7.87 -15.72
C GLY A 155 -2.90 6.49 -15.98
N TRP A 156 -3.64 5.50 -16.47
CA TRP A 156 -3.10 4.18 -16.81
C TRP A 156 -3.14 3.89 -18.31
N ASP A 157 -1.98 3.57 -18.87
CA ASP A 157 -1.84 3.16 -20.28
C ASP A 157 -2.14 1.67 -20.47
N GLN A 158 -1.80 0.86 -19.45
CA GLN A 158 -2.10 -0.57 -19.41
C GLN A 158 -2.77 -0.93 -18.09
N TRP A 159 -3.91 -1.61 -18.18
CA TRP A 159 -4.75 -1.89 -17.04
C TRP A 159 -5.20 -3.35 -16.98
N TYR A 160 -4.70 -4.08 -15.98
CA TYR A 160 -5.03 -5.49 -15.73
C TYR A 160 -5.42 -5.66 -14.27
N SER A 161 -6.70 -5.54 -13.95
CA SER A 161 -7.17 -5.52 -12.56
C SER A 161 -8.13 -6.65 -12.24
N PHE A 162 -7.99 -7.24 -11.07
CA PHE A 162 -8.93 -8.23 -10.56
C PHE A 162 -10.27 -7.59 -10.21
N LEU A 163 -11.37 -8.27 -10.57
CA LEU A 163 -12.74 -7.84 -10.27
C LEU A 163 -13.34 -8.64 -9.11
N GLY A 164 -14.28 -8.03 -8.39
CA GLY A 164 -15.13 -8.74 -7.43
C GLY A 164 -14.43 -9.17 -6.13
N GLY A 165 -13.45 -8.41 -5.66
CA GLY A 165 -12.77 -8.66 -4.39
C GLY A 165 -11.59 -9.65 -4.47
N THR A 166 -11.06 -10.13 -3.33
CA THR A 166 -9.85 -10.96 -3.32
C THR A 166 -10.17 -12.43 -3.54
N ARG A 167 -9.90 -12.89 -4.75
CA ARG A 167 -9.98 -14.30 -5.16
C ARG A 167 -8.64 -14.73 -5.74
N TYR A 168 -8.22 -15.97 -5.47
CA TYR A 168 -6.97 -16.54 -5.99
C TYR A 168 -7.19 -17.40 -7.23
N TYR A 169 -8.41 -17.91 -7.40
CA TYR A 169 -8.89 -18.71 -8.51
C TYR A 169 -10.33 -18.34 -8.81
N ASN A 170 -10.83 -18.72 -9.97
CA ASN A 170 -12.24 -18.52 -10.36
C ASN A 170 -12.66 -17.05 -10.17
N TYR A 171 -11.97 -16.16 -10.86
CA TYR A 171 -12.17 -14.71 -10.79
C TYR A 171 -12.17 -14.09 -12.20
N ASP A 172 -12.71 -12.91 -12.29
CA ASP A 172 -12.66 -12.12 -13.52
C ASP A 172 -11.49 -11.14 -13.47
N LEU A 173 -10.79 -11.06 -14.60
CA LEU A 173 -9.70 -10.12 -14.85
C LEU A 173 -10.15 -9.12 -15.90
N TYR A 174 -10.15 -7.86 -15.56
CA TYR A 174 -10.29 -6.76 -16.50
C TYR A 174 -8.95 -6.49 -17.19
N ALA A 175 -8.94 -6.53 -18.52
CA ALA A 175 -7.74 -6.44 -19.34
C ALA A 175 -7.97 -5.41 -20.47
N ASN A 176 -7.59 -4.14 -20.26
CA ASN A 176 -7.67 -3.06 -21.25
C ASN A 176 -9.00 -3.00 -22.03
N GLY A 177 -10.12 -2.98 -21.32
CA GLY A 177 -11.45 -2.91 -21.96
C GLY A 177 -12.17 -4.27 -22.08
N ASN A 178 -11.49 -5.38 -21.83
CA ASN A 178 -12.07 -6.71 -21.93
C ASN A 178 -12.07 -7.42 -20.58
N VAL A 179 -13.16 -8.09 -20.23
CA VAL A 179 -13.24 -8.97 -19.07
C VAL A 179 -12.96 -10.42 -19.51
N THR A 180 -12.03 -11.08 -18.84
CA THR A 180 -11.70 -12.48 -19.08
C THR A 180 -11.83 -13.28 -17.81
N HIS A 181 -12.58 -14.38 -17.84
CA HIS A 181 -12.71 -15.29 -16.71
C HIS A 181 -11.47 -16.17 -16.56
N ARG A 182 -10.97 -16.27 -15.34
CA ARG A 182 -9.88 -17.16 -14.92
C ARG A 182 -10.46 -18.26 -14.03
N GLY A 183 -10.47 -19.48 -14.55
CA GLY A 183 -11.02 -20.62 -13.84
C GLY A 183 -10.19 -21.13 -12.67
N SER A 184 -10.36 -22.42 -12.32
CA SER A 184 -9.75 -23.03 -11.14
C SER A 184 -8.50 -23.89 -11.43
N ARG A 185 -7.94 -23.84 -12.64
CA ARG A 185 -6.68 -24.57 -12.94
C ARG A 185 -5.51 -23.96 -12.16
N ALA A 186 -4.50 -24.77 -11.83
CA ALA A 186 -3.33 -24.31 -11.07
C ALA A 186 -2.65 -23.05 -11.68
N ALA A 187 -2.57 -22.98 -13.01
CA ALA A 187 -2.01 -21.82 -13.72
C ALA A 187 -2.88 -20.56 -13.65
N ALA A 188 -4.12 -20.65 -13.14
CA ALA A 188 -5.02 -19.51 -12.97
C ALA A 188 -4.85 -18.83 -11.60
N ASN A 189 -3.87 -19.24 -10.77
CA ASN A 189 -3.58 -18.54 -9.52
C ASN A 189 -3.34 -17.05 -9.79
N ALA A 190 -3.99 -16.18 -9.01
CA ALA A 190 -3.98 -14.73 -9.25
C ALA A 190 -2.57 -14.13 -9.20
N THR A 191 -1.72 -14.57 -8.25
CA THR A 191 -0.31 -14.15 -8.15
C THR A 191 0.49 -14.58 -9.40
N GLU A 192 0.31 -15.81 -9.86
CA GLU A 192 0.99 -16.31 -11.08
C GLU A 192 0.54 -15.53 -12.33
N VAL A 193 -0.76 -15.28 -12.47
CA VAL A 193 -1.32 -14.53 -13.62
C VAL A 193 -0.83 -13.08 -13.61
N ALA A 194 -0.84 -12.41 -12.45
CA ALA A 194 -0.33 -11.05 -12.30
C ALA A 194 1.17 -10.97 -12.63
N THR A 195 1.96 -11.90 -12.09
CA THR A 195 3.40 -11.98 -12.36
C THR A 195 3.69 -12.15 -13.85
N ASN A 196 3.01 -13.10 -14.52
CA ASN A 196 3.20 -13.35 -15.94
C ASN A 196 2.85 -12.14 -16.80
N LYS A 197 1.78 -11.42 -16.44
CA LYS A 197 1.38 -10.19 -17.13
C LYS A 197 2.41 -9.08 -16.92
N ALA A 198 2.88 -8.86 -15.69
CA ALA A 198 3.91 -7.88 -15.42
C ALA A 198 5.20 -8.14 -16.21
N ILE A 199 5.64 -9.40 -16.30
CA ILE A 199 6.82 -9.79 -17.10
C ILE A 199 6.58 -9.56 -18.60
N GLN A 200 5.39 -9.88 -19.10
CA GLN A 200 5.02 -9.62 -20.51
C GLN A 200 5.11 -8.13 -20.83
N LEU A 201 4.58 -7.27 -19.95
CA LEU A 201 4.63 -5.83 -20.11
C LEU A 201 6.07 -5.29 -20.06
N ILE A 202 6.88 -5.71 -19.09
CA ILE A 202 8.30 -5.33 -18.99
C ILE A 202 9.05 -5.67 -20.28
N ARG A 203 8.86 -6.86 -20.82
CA ARG A 203 9.52 -7.30 -22.06
C ARG A 203 9.01 -6.56 -23.29
N GLY A 204 7.70 -6.30 -23.35
CA GLY A 204 7.08 -5.61 -24.48
C GLY A 204 7.52 -4.15 -24.63
N TRP A 205 7.86 -3.49 -23.52
CA TRP A 205 8.24 -2.08 -23.51
C TRP A 205 9.74 -1.82 -23.30
N ALA A 206 10.54 -2.88 -23.19
CA ALA A 206 11.98 -2.76 -22.93
C ALA A 206 12.76 -2.04 -24.05
N SER A 207 12.27 -2.10 -25.28
CA SER A 207 12.88 -1.42 -26.44
C SER A 207 12.45 0.04 -26.59
N GLU A 208 11.40 0.45 -25.86
CA GLU A 208 10.90 1.82 -25.91
C GLU A 208 11.84 2.78 -25.20
N ALA A 209 11.98 3.99 -25.75
CA ALA A 209 12.85 5.01 -25.15
C ALA A 209 12.19 5.78 -24.02
N VAL A 210 11.01 5.35 -23.56
CA VAL A 210 10.24 5.99 -22.48
C VAL A 210 10.39 5.20 -21.17
N PRO A 211 10.47 5.86 -20.01
CA PRO A 211 10.49 5.18 -18.72
C PRO A 211 9.12 4.58 -18.40
N ILE A 212 9.12 3.47 -17.66
CA ILE A 212 7.89 2.82 -17.21
C ILE A 212 7.65 3.03 -15.71
N TYR A 213 6.38 3.16 -15.32
CA TYR A 213 5.90 2.97 -13.96
C TYR A 213 5.01 1.73 -13.94
N LEU A 214 5.49 0.65 -13.33
CA LEU A 214 4.70 -0.57 -13.13
C LEU A 214 4.30 -0.68 -11.66
N GLN A 215 3.00 -0.71 -11.40
CA GLN A 215 2.42 -1.06 -10.11
C GLN A 215 1.86 -2.48 -10.18
N LEU A 216 2.53 -3.42 -9.49
CA LEU A 216 2.13 -4.81 -9.35
C LEU A 216 1.53 -5.02 -7.96
N ASP A 217 0.21 -5.14 -7.91
CA ASP A 217 -0.57 -5.26 -6.68
C ASP A 217 -1.01 -6.72 -6.46
N GLU A 218 -0.19 -7.45 -5.72
CA GLU A 218 -0.41 -8.86 -5.41
C GLU A 218 -1.55 -9.06 -4.41
N PRO A 219 -2.44 -10.04 -4.62
CA PRO A 219 -3.55 -10.31 -3.69
C PRO A 219 -3.09 -11.01 -2.41
N SER A 220 -1.90 -11.61 -2.41
CA SER A 220 -1.36 -12.35 -1.27
C SER A 220 -0.71 -11.39 -0.24
N PRO A 221 -0.84 -11.70 1.06
CA PRO A 221 -1.52 -12.83 1.69
C PRO A 221 -2.93 -12.51 2.24
N HIS A 222 -3.76 -11.75 1.54
CA HIS A 222 -5.12 -11.42 1.96
C HIS A 222 -5.99 -12.68 2.06
N ILE A 223 -6.93 -12.71 3.01
CA ILE A 223 -7.93 -13.79 3.11
C ILE A 223 -8.75 -13.92 1.83
N ALA A 224 -9.09 -15.14 1.45
CA ALA A 224 -9.83 -15.42 0.23
C ALA A 224 -11.36 -15.32 0.45
N GLN A 225 -12.06 -14.74 -0.53
CA GLN A 225 -13.53 -14.78 -0.56
C GLN A 225 -14.08 -16.15 -0.98
N GLN A 226 -13.24 -17.01 -1.54
CA GLN A 226 -13.56 -18.37 -1.92
C GLN A 226 -12.90 -19.39 -1.00
N ARG A 227 -13.39 -20.64 -1.02
CA ARG A 227 -12.65 -21.75 -0.42
C ARG A 227 -11.47 -22.13 -1.30
N ASP A 228 -10.42 -22.60 -0.65
CA ASP A 228 -9.27 -23.20 -1.32
C ASP A 228 -9.74 -24.44 -2.13
N PRO A 229 -9.56 -24.46 -3.45
CA PRO A 229 -10.00 -25.58 -4.29
C PRO A 229 -9.05 -26.77 -4.26
N PHE A 230 -7.86 -26.65 -3.69
CA PHE A 230 -6.82 -27.67 -3.78
C PHE A 230 -6.32 -28.18 -2.43
N GLY A 231 -6.46 -27.39 -1.35
CA GLY A 231 -5.85 -27.67 -0.07
C GLY A 231 -6.70 -27.30 1.14
N ASP A 232 -6.05 -27.25 2.30
CA ASP A 232 -6.68 -27.10 3.61
C ASP A 232 -6.79 -25.65 4.09
N CYS A 233 -6.46 -24.66 3.24
CA CYS A 233 -6.49 -23.27 3.66
C CYS A 233 -7.90 -22.71 3.88
N GLY A 234 -8.92 -23.32 3.29
CA GLY A 234 -10.30 -22.85 3.41
C GLY A 234 -10.44 -21.44 2.85
N HIS A 235 -10.85 -20.47 3.68
CA HIS A 235 -10.92 -19.06 3.34
C HIS A 235 -9.67 -18.26 3.77
N ALA A 236 -8.63 -18.92 4.27
CA ALA A 236 -7.34 -18.26 4.49
C ALA A 236 -6.68 -17.89 3.14
N PRO A 237 -5.57 -17.15 3.14
CA PRO A 237 -4.81 -16.92 1.90
C PRO A 237 -4.52 -18.24 1.19
N ILE A 238 -4.75 -18.29 -0.13
CA ILE A 238 -4.61 -19.54 -0.89
C ILE A 238 -3.26 -19.53 -1.62
N PRO A 239 -2.33 -20.44 -1.29
CA PRO A 239 -1.05 -20.53 -1.97
C PRO A 239 -1.18 -21.04 -3.41
N GLU A 240 -0.14 -20.89 -4.20
CA GLU A 240 -0.01 -21.65 -5.43
C GLU A 240 0.08 -23.16 -5.08
N ARG A 241 -0.45 -24.03 -5.95
CA ARG A 241 -0.52 -25.48 -5.69
C ARG A 241 0.81 -26.09 -5.29
N ARG A 242 1.91 -25.63 -5.87
CA ARG A 242 3.28 -26.10 -5.54
C ARG A 242 3.74 -25.72 -4.13
N ASP A 243 3.09 -24.75 -3.48
CA ASP A 243 3.44 -24.24 -2.16
C ASP A 243 2.48 -24.70 -1.05
N GLU A 244 1.45 -25.48 -1.35
CA GLU A 244 0.44 -25.93 -0.38
C GLU A 244 1.06 -26.56 0.88
N ARG A 245 2.18 -27.27 0.73
CA ARG A 245 2.90 -27.91 1.84
C ARG A 245 3.99 -27.04 2.46
N ALA A 246 4.26 -25.85 1.87
CA ALA A 246 5.22 -24.94 2.45
C ALA A 246 4.67 -24.41 3.79
N PHE A 247 5.53 -24.34 4.78
CA PHE A 247 5.17 -23.85 6.13
C PHE A 247 4.10 -24.66 6.88
N GLN A 248 3.75 -25.89 6.45
CA GLN A 248 2.75 -26.72 7.13
C GLN A 248 3.08 -26.98 8.62
N HIS A 249 4.35 -26.91 9.01
CA HIS A 249 4.83 -27.08 10.38
C HIS A 249 5.25 -25.77 11.06
N ALA A 250 5.12 -24.61 10.36
CA ALA A 250 5.52 -23.34 10.93
C ALA A 250 4.75 -23.05 12.23
N ALA A 251 5.47 -22.63 13.24
CA ALA A 251 4.88 -22.21 14.50
C ALA A 251 4.13 -20.87 14.31
N LEU A 252 2.97 -20.74 14.93
CA LEU A 252 2.33 -19.44 15.08
C LEU A 252 3.16 -18.60 16.06
N PRO A 253 3.66 -17.43 15.68
CA PRO A 253 4.32 -16.54 16.62
C PRO A 253 3.39 -16.18 17.78
N ARG A 254 3.94 -16.16 18.98
CA ARG A 254 3.20 -15.81 20.20
C ARG A 254 3.95 -14.69 20.93
N PRO A 255 3.94 -13.44 20.38
CA PRO A 255 4.46 -12.31 21.11
C PRO A 255 3.67 -12.11 22.42
N PRO A 256 4.14 -11.29 23.35
CA PRO A 256 3.39 -10.97 24.58
C PRO A 256 1.96 -10.47 24.33
N SER A 257 1.70 -9.80 23.19
CA SER A 257 0.35 -9.39 22.75
C SER A 257 -0.55 -10.52 22.24
N PHE A 258 0.03 -11.71 21.92
CA PHE A 258 -0.78 -12.86 21.48
C PHE A 258 -1.69 -13.38 22.60
N ASN A 259 -3.00 -13.35 22.36
CA ASN A 259 -4.01 -13.75 23.34
C ASN A 259 -3.76 -13.08 24.70
N GLU A 260 -3.51 -11.78 24.67
CA GLU A 260 -3.04 -10.94 25.77
C GLU A 260 -3.73 -11.28 27.08
N ARG A 261 -2.94 -11.42 28.14
CA ARG A 261 -3.44 -11.92 29.42
C ARG A 261 -4.39 -10.93 30.11
N ASP A 262 -4.02 -9.65 30.13
CA ASP A 262 -4.77 -8.59 30.77
C ASP A 262 -5.14 -7.52 29.75
N MET A 263 -6.44 -7.30 29.58
CA MET A 263 -7.01 -6.32 28.66
C MET A 263 -7.74 -5.19 29.38
N ARG A 264 -7.65 -5.12 30.74
CA ARG A 264 -8.39 -4.15 31.55
C ARG A 264 -7.95 -2.71 31.33
N ASP A 265 -6.75 -2.51 30.84
CA ASP A 265 -6.21 -1.20 30.50
C ASP A 265 -6.64 -0.71 29.11
N LYS A 266 -7.15 -1.59 28.26
CA LYS A 266 -7.60 -1.26 26.90
C LYS A 266 -8.93 -0.50 26.91
N PRO A 267 -9.26 0.19 25.80
CA PRO A 267 -10.59 0.78 25.60
C PRO A 267 -11.72 -0.24 25.78
N ALA A 268 -12.90 0.23 26.23
CA ALA A 268 -14.02 -0.63 26.60
C ALA A 268 -14.45 -1.60 25.48
N PHE A 269 -14.43 -1.17 24.21
CA PHE A 269 -14.78 -1.99 23.07
C PHE A 269 -13.85 -3.20 22.87
N LEU A 270 -12.62 -3.14 23.36
CA LEU A 270 -11.61 -4.18 23.22
C LEU A 270 -11.35 -4.93 24.54
N SER A 271 -11.47 -4.27 25.69
CA SER A 271 -11.21 -4.88 27.00
C SER A 271 -12.06 -6.11 27.28
N SER A 272 -13.29 -6.15 26.75
CA SER A 272 -14.23 -7.27 26.86
C SER A 272 -13.96 -8.43 25.89
N ALA A 273 -12.96 -8.33 25.00
CA ALA A 273 -12.63 -9.39 24.06
C ALA A 273 -12.27 -10.70 24.79
N PRO A 274 -12.95 -11.84 24.48
CA PRO A 274 -12.67 -13.09 25.16
C PRO A 274 -11.29 -13.62 24.79
N LYS A 275 -10.69 -14.39 25.70
CA LYS A 275 -9.47 -15.14 25.38
C LYS A 275 -9.73 -16.13 24.25
N LEU A 276 -8.73 -16.27 23.38
CA LEU A 276 -8.77 -17.27 22.32
C LEU A 276 -8.67 -18.68 22.92
N GLY A 277 -9.67 -19.49 22.69
CA GLY A 277 -9.65 -20.89 23.00
C GLY A 277 -8.78 -21.69 22.01
N ARG A 278 -8.66 -23.01 22.26
CA ARG A 278 -7.85 -23.92 21.43
C ARG A 278 -8.29 -23.91 19.96
N SER A 279 -9.60 -23.89 19.71
CA SER A 279 -10.17 -23.88 18.35
C SER A 279 -9.84 -22.60 17.60
N GLU A 280 -10.00 -21.44 18.27
CA GLU A 280 -9.62 -20.14 17.69
C GLU A 280 -8.13 -20.07 17.38
N ALA A 281 -7.28 -20.44 18.32
CA ALA A 281 -5.83 -20.47 18.13
C ALA A 281 -5.41 -21.40 16.98
N ASN A 282 -6.10 -22.51 16.76
CA ASN A 282 -5.86 -23.41 15.64
C ASN A 282 -6.28 -22.79 14.30
N ARG A 283 -7.41 -22.05 14.25
CA ARG A 283 -7.83 -21.28 13.06
C ARG A 283 -6.83 -20.19 12.72
N VAL A 284 -6.32 -19.47 13.72
CA VAL A 284 -5.29 -18.45 13.55
C VAL A 284 -3.99 -19.07 13.03
N ARG A 285 -3.55 -20.21 13.60
CA ARG A 285 -2.36 -20.93 13.16
C ARG A 285 -2.47 -21.38 11.70
N ARG A 286 -3.60 -21.95 11.29
CA ARG A 286 -3.83 -22.35 9.90
C ARG A 286 -3.74 -21.13 8.97
N ARG A 287 -4.41 -20.01 9.31
CA ARG A 287 -4.33 -18.79 8.50
C ARG A 287 -2.90 -18.25 8.39
N TRP A 288 -2.14 -18.27 9.49
CA TRP A 288 -0.72 -17.88 9.48
C TRP A 288 0.09 -18.73 8.50
N ARG A 289 -0.02 -20.05 8.57
CA ARG A 289 0.69 -20.99 7.69
C ARG A 289 0.32 -20.78 6.22
N CYS A 290 -0.95 -20.64 5.91
CA CYS A 290 -1.43 -20.38 4.56
C CYS A 290 -0.95 -19.02 4.05
N ALA A 291 -0.88 -18.00 4.90
CA ALA A 291 -0.31 -16.70 4.54
C ALA A 291 1.19 -16.82 4.18
N LEU A 292 1.98 -17.53 4.99
CA LEU A 292 3.39 -17.78 4.68
C LEU A 292 3.57 -18.55 3.36
N ALA A 293 2.75 -19.57 3.15
CA ALA A 293 2.75 -20.35 1.93
C ALA A 293 2.37 -19.52 0.69
N SER A 294 1.34 -18.67 0.79
CA SER A 294 0.93 -17.79 -0.31
C SER A 294 1.99 -16.73 -0.66
N LEU A 295 2.76 -16.27 0.32
CA LEU A 295 3.88 -15.34 0.11
C LEU A 295 5.05 -15.96 -0.68
N GLN A 296 5.15 -17.30 -0.79
CA GLN A 296 6.13 -17.94 -1.67
C GLN A 296 5.91 -17.57 -3.13
N GLY A 297 4.65 -17.47 -3.56
CA GLY A 297 4.30 -16.99 -4.89
C GLY A 297 4.79 -15.58 -5.13
N VAL A 298 4.55 -14.67 -4.17
CA VAL A 298 5.01 -13.27 -4.25
C VAL A 298 6.53 -13.16 -4.26
N ASP A 299 7.22 -13.93 -3.43
CA ASP A 299 8.69 -13.91 -3.40
C ASP A 299 9.30 -14.35 -4.74
N ARG A 300 8.70 -15.39 -5.35
CA ARG A 300 9.05 -15.80 -6.72
C ARG A 300 8.68 -14.74 -7.76
N ALA A 301 7.53 -14.05 -7.59
CA ALA A 301 7.11 -12.96 -8.46
C ALA A 301 8.17 -11.86 -8.50
N VAL A 302 8.63 -11.39 -7.35
CA VAL A 302 9.72 -10.40 -7.24
C VAL A 302 10.98 -10.90 -7.96
N ALA A 303 11.39 -12.14 -7.74
CA ALA A 303 12.58 -12.70 -8.39
C ALA A 303 12.44 -12.80 -9.92
N ARG A 304 11.26 -13.15 -10.41
CA ARG A 304 10.97 -13.28 -11.84
C ARG A 304 10.90 -11.93 -12.53
N VAL A 305 10.25 -10.94 -11.91
CA VAL A 305 10.20 -9.55 -12.38
C VAL A 305 11.62 -8.97 -12.40
N TYR A 306 12.39 -9.15 -11.34
CA TYR A 306 13.78 -8.71 -11.28
C TYR A 306 14.64 -9.32 -12.43
N ARG A 307 14.51 -10.63 -12.68
CA ARG A 307 15.22 -11.31 -13.76
C ARG A 307 14.77 -10.82 -15.14
N ALA A 308 13.48 -10.52 -15.32
CA ALA A 308 12.97 -9.94 -16.57
C ALA A 308 13.60 -8.58 -16.85
N VAL A 309 13.63 -7.68 -15.86
CA VAL A 309 14.31 -6.38 -15.96
C VAL A 309 15.81 -6.53 -16.23
N LYS A 310 16.48 -7.48 -15.57
CA LYS A 310 17.90 -7.76 -15.82
C LYS A 310 18.15 -8.25 -17.25
N ALA A 311 17.30 -9.14 -17.75
CA ALA A 311 17.43 -9.70 -19.09
C ALA A 311 17.20 -8.67 -20.22
N THR A 312 16.42 -7.61 -19.96
CA THR A 312 16.23 -6.49 -20.88
C THR A 312 17.34 -5.42 -20.79
N GLY A 313 18.34 -5.61 -19.93
CA GLY A 313 19.43 -4.63 -19.72
C GLY A 313 19.02 -3.41 -18.87
N GLN A 314 17.78 -3.34 -18.36
CA GLN A 314 17.23 -2.15 -17.70
C GLN A 314 17.57 -2.05 -16.19
N LEU A 315 18.27 -3.03 -15.62
CA LEU A 315 18.46 -3.12 -14.16
C LEU A 315 19.15 -1.88 -13.55
N GLN A 316 20.09 -1.27 -14.26
CA GLN A 316 20.83 -0.10 -13.79
C GLN A 316 20.04 1.22 -13.94
N ARG A 317 18.87 1.16 -14.56
CA ARG A 317 17.94 2.29 -14.63
C ARG A 317 16.63 2.06 -13.87
N THR A 318 16.46 0.90 -13.21
CA THR A 318 15.22 0.55 -12.54
C THR A 318 15.31 0.75 -11.02
N VAL A 319 14.34 1.47 -10.47
CA VAL A 319 14.05 1.55 -9.04
C VAL A 319 13.00 0.52 -8.70
N PHE A 320 13.27 -0.32 -7.68
CA PHE A 320 12.30 -1.27 -7.12
C PHE A 320 11.82 -0.76 -5.76
N ILE A 321 10.51 -0.79 -5.55
CA ILE A 321 9.84 -0.47 -4.30
C ILE A 321 9.00 -1.70 -3.92
N PHE A 322 9.23 -2.27 -2.73
CA PHE A 322 8.44 -3.36 -2.18
C PHE A 322 7.76 -2.91 -0.91
N ILE A 323 6.43 -3.07 -0.83
CA ILE A 323 5.58 -2.65 0.29
C ILE A 323 4.45 -3.66 0.57
N SER A 324 3.74 -3.45 1.69
CA SER A 324 2.37 -3.91 1.92
C SER A 324 1.42 -2.73 2.07
N ASP A 325 0.15 -2.90 1.72
CA ASP A 325 -0.87 -1.84 1.89
C ASP A 325 -1.30 -1.66 3.35
N ASN A 326 -1.42 -2.75 4.09
CA ASN A 326 -1.67 -2.79 5.54
C ASN A 326 -1.23 -4.13 6.12
N GLY A 327 -1.20 -4.23 7.44
CA GLY A 327 -0.95 -5.48 8.16
C GLY A 327 -2.25 -6.18 8.55
N GLN A 328 -2.13 -7.20 9.41
CA GLN A 328 -3.25 -8.01 9.88
C GLN A 328 -2.95 -8.62 11.25
N PHE A 329 -3.99 -8.82 12.07
CA PHE A 329 -3.88 -9.53 13.35
C PHE A 329 -3.90 -11.04 13.18
N TYR A 330 -3.07 -11.70 14.00
CA TYR A 330 -2.98 -13.15 14.11
C TYR A 330 -3.12 -13.61 15.57
N GLY A 331 -4.04 -13.00 16.31
CA GLY A 331 -4.34 -13.33 17.71
C GLY A 331 -3.77 -12.34 18.72
N GLU A 332 -3.03 -11.33 18.27
CA GLU A 332 -2.59 -10.24 19.13
C GLU A 332 -3.80 -9.47 19.66
N HIS A 333 -3.72 -8.99 20.92
CA HIS A 333 -4.82 -8.31 21.62
C HIS A 333 -6.16 -9.08 21.56
N ARG A 334 -6.10 -10.42 21.54
CA ARG A 334 -7.24 -11.35 21.37
C ARG A 334 -8.00 -11.20 20.05
N ILE A 335 -7.43 -10.48 19.07
CA ILE A 335 -8.06 -10.27 17.76
C ILE A 335 -7.68 -11.42 16.83
N GLN A 336 -8.64 -12.30 16.53
CA GLN A 336 -8.39 -13.48 15.70
C GLN A 336 -7.99 -13.13 14.26
N LYS A 337 -8.64 -12.12 13.68
CA LYS A 337 -8.49 -11.69 12.29
C LYS A 337 -8.90 -10.24 12.13
N GLY A 338 -8.46 -9.62 11.07
CA GLY A 338 -8.82 -8.25 10.72
C GLY A 338 -7.64 -7.32 10.87
N LYS A 339 -7.92 -6.08 10.72
CA LYS A 339 -7.00 -4.94 10.68
C LYS A 339 -7.77 -3.72 11.17
N VAL A 340 -7.44 -2.52 10.80
CA VAL A 340 -8.09 -1.26 11.17
C VAL A 340 -7.55 -0.69 12.48
N LEU A 341 -7.58 -1.46 13.58
CA LEU A 341 -7.13 -0.94 14.88
C LEU A 341 -5.69 -0.42 14.82
N PRO A 342 -5.39 0.68 15.53
CA PRO A 342 -4.14 1.41 15.39
C PRO A 342 -2.95 0.78 16.15
N TYR A 343 -2.88 -0.55 16.13
CA TYR A 343 -1.75 -1.30 16.71
C TYR A 343 -0.71 -1.64 15.64
N ARG A 344 0.52 -1.87 16.08
CA ARG A 344 1.65 -2.13 15.18
C ARG A 344 1.44 -3.29 14.23
N GLU A 345 0.71 -4.32 14.62
CA GLU A 345 0.40 -5.47 13.76
C GLU A 345 -0.34 -5.09 12.48
N ALA A 346 -1.18 -4.07 12.56
CA ALA A 346 -1.96 -3.57 11.42
C ALA A 346 -1.27 -2.40 10.70
N LEU A 347 -0.54 -1.55 11.43
CA LEU A 347 0.05 -0.32 10.89
C LEU A 347 1.48 -0.50 10.40
N HIS A 348 2.33 -1.29 11.09
CA HIS A 348 3.76 -1.41 10.82
C HIS A 348 4.05 -2.44 9.72
N LEU A 349 4.64 -1.98 8.62
CA LEU A 349 4.70 -2.70 7.35
C LEU A 349 6.13 -2.81 6.80
N PRO A 350 6.39 -3.78 5.90
CA PRO A 350 7.63 -3.78 5.13
C PRO A 350 7.66 -2.62 4.14
N LEU A 351 8.81 -1.96 4.04
CA LEU A 351 9.18 -1.07 2.93
C LEU A 351 10.65 -1.29 2.60
N VAL A 352 10.91 -1.63 1.35
CA VAL A 352 12.25 -1.69 0.77
C VAL A 352 12.29 -0.87 -0.50
N ILE A 353 13.31 -0.02 -0.64
CA ILE A 353 13.59 0.73 -1.87
C ILE A 353 15.00 0.36 -2.34
N ARG A 354 15.10 -0.24 -3.53
CA ARG A 354 16.36 -0.43 -4.24
C ARG A 354 16.45 0.56 -5.39
N ALA A 355 17.31 1.56 -5.25
CA ALA A 355 17.55 2.58 -6.26
C ALA A 355 19.01 2.56 -6.72
N PRO A 356 19.29 2.61 -8.03
CA PRO A 356 20.65 2.79 -8.55
C PRO A 356 21.27 4.12 -8.09
N LYS A 357 22.57 4.14 -7.82
CA LYS A 357 23.30 5.31 -7.30
C LYS A 357 23.11 6.57 -8.16
N ARG A 358 22.98 6.43 -9.48
CA ARG A 358 22.77 7.54 -10.41
C ARG A 358 21.55 8.41 -10.05
N TYR A 359 20.53 7.82 -9.43
CA TYR A 359 19.32 8.52 -8.96
C TYR A 359 19.41 8.99 -7.50
N LEU A 360 20.55 8.75 -6.86
CA LEU A 360 20.83 9.10 -5.47
C LEU A 360 22.06 10.02 -5.38
N HIS A 361 22.25 10.91 -6.33
CA HIS A 361 23.40 11.82 -6.42
C HIS A 361 24.76 11.08 -6.33
N GLY A 362 24.86 9.90 -6.95
CA GLY A 362 26.05 9.05 -6.93
C GLY A 362 26.32 8.32 -5.60
N ARG A 363 25.50 8.53 -4.58
CA ARG A 363 25.69 7.98 -3.24
C ARG A 363 25.16 6.55 -3.11
N ARG A 364 25.81 5.78 -2.25
CA ARG A 364 25.26 4.46 -1.85
C ARG A 364 24.16 4.66 -0.82
N PRO A 365 22.97 4.05 -1.02
CA PRO A 365 21.89 4.13 -0.05
C PRO A 365 22.27 3.45 1.27
N PRO A 366 21.75 3.92 2.43
CA PRO A 366 21.89 3.21 3.70
C PRO A 366 21.17 1.87 3.64
N ARG A 367 21.68 0.85 4.34
CA ARG A 367 21.00 -0.46 4.42
C ARG A 367 19.71 -0.40 5.22
N LYS A 368 19.65 0.46 6.22
CA LYS A 368 18.51 0.61 7.13
C LYS A 368 18.26 2.07 7.41
N VAL A 369 16.98 2.43 7.48
CA VAL A 369 16.49 3.73 7.93
C VAL A 369 15.49 3.48 9.07
N GLU A 370 15.70 4.15 10.20
CA GLU A 370 14.88 4.03 11.42
C GLU A 370 14.09 5.31 11.70
N ARG A 371 13.79 6.07 10.66
CA ARG A 371 12.94 7.26 10.75
C ARG A 371 11.49 6.88 10.46
N PRO A 372 10.51 7.45 11.19
CA PRO A 372 9.10 7.25 10.86
C PRO A 372 8.79 7.75 9.45
N VAL A 373 8.23 6.87 8.64
CA VAL A 373 7.79 7.14 7.26
C VAL A 373 6.45 6.44 7.00
N ALA A 374 5.67 6.95 6.06
CA ALA A 374 4.35 6.43 5.80
C ALA A 374 4.06 6.26 4.30
N ASN A 375 2.95 5.59 3.98
CA ASN A 375 2.50 5.37 2.60
C ASN A 375 2.26 6.67 1.82
N ILE A 376 1.86 7.77 2.48
CA ILE A 376 1.75 9.11 1.87
C ILE A 376 3.08 9.65 1.32
N ASP A 377 4.22 9.12 1.78
CA ASP A 377 5.56 9.54 1.34
C ASP A 377 5.96 8.92 -0.01
N LEU A 378 5.22 7.92 -0.49
CA LEU A 378 5.60 7.18 -1.69
C LEU A 378 5.34 8.00 -2.97
N ALA A 379 4.17 8.64 -3.10
CA ALA A 379 3.91 9.51 -4.26
C ALA A 379 4.97 10.62 -4.40
N PRO A 380 5.28 11.45 -3.38
CA PRO A 380 6.32 12.46 -3.51
C PRO A 380 7.71 11.87 -3.74
N THR A 381 7.98 10.64 -3.28
CA THR A 381 9.25 9.93 -3.57
C THR A 381 9.36 9.54 -5.03
N ILE A 382 8.31 8.94 -5.58
CA ILE A 382 8.22 8.55 -6.98
C ILE A 382 8.32 9.78 -7.88
N LEU A 383 7.58 10.86 -7.56
CA LEU A 383 7.65 12.12 -8.29
C LEU A 383 9.05 12.75 -8.28
N SER A 384 9.73 12.73 -7.13
CA SER A 384 11.11 13.22 -7.04
C SER A 384 12.06 12.43 -7.93
N LEU A 385 11.94 11.09 -7.94
CA LEU A 385 12.75 10.21 -8.79
C LEU A 385 12.42 10.38 -10.28
N ALA A 386 11.15 10.61 -10.59
CA ALA A 386 10.66 10.82 -11.95
C ALA A 386 10.86 12.24 -12.48
N HIS A 387 11.34 13.19 -11.66
CA HIS A 387 11.37 14.61 -11.98
C HIS A 387 9.99 15.12 -12.46
N ALA A 388 8.92 14.68 -11.77
CA ALA A 388 7.54 15.01 -12.08
C ALA A 388 6.92 15.90 -11.01
N GLN A 389 5.82 16.57 -11.35
CA GLN A 389 5.05 17.43 -10.46
C GLN A 389 3.65 16.84 -10.23
N PRO A 390 3.02 17.07 -9.06
CA PRO A 390 1.68 16.55 -8.77
C PRO A 390 0.58 17.38 -9.46
N CYS A 391 0.70 17.59 -10.76
CA CYS A 391 -0.19 18.47 -11.53
C CYS A 391 -0.81 17.69 -12.69
N PRO A 392 -2.15 17.64 -12.79
CA PRO A 392 -2.84 17.07 -13.93
C PRO A 392 -2.80 18.04 -15.13
N PRO A 393 -3.11 17.57 -16.36
CA PRO A 393 -3.21 18.44 -17.52
C PRO A 393 -4.24 19.55 -17.30
N GLY A 394 -3.81 20.82 -17.41
CA GLY A 394 -4.69 21.98 -17.34
C GLY A 394 -5.39 22.21 -15.98
N GLY A 395 -5.03 21.45 -14.95
CA GLY A 395 -5.63 21.58 -13.62
C GLY A 395 -4.63 22.03 -12.54
N PRO A 396 -5.12 22.38 -11.35
CA PRO A 396 -4.28 22.74 -10.22
C PRO A 396 -3.48 21.54 -9.71
N CYS A 397 -2.26 21.80 -9.24
CA CYS A 397 -1.45 20.78 -8.61
C CYS A 397 -2.09 20.32 -7.30
N ARG A 398 -2.03 19.01 -7.03
CA ARG A 398 -2.49 18.46 -5.75
C ARG A 398 -1.50 18.81 -4.63
N THR A 399 -2.01 19.30 -3.53
CA THR A 399 -1.24 19.47 -2.29
C THR A 399 -0.96 18.09 -1.69
N LEU A 400 0.30 17.76 -1.47
CA LEU A 400 0.71 16.47 -0.90
C LEU A 400 0.98 16.63 0.60
N ASP A 401 0.54 15.67 1.42
CA ASP A 401 0.81 15.67 2.87
C ASP A 401 2.11 14.93 3.22
N GLY A 402 2.54 14.04 2.32
CA GLY A 402 3.75 13.26 2.46
C GLY A 402 5.01 13.97 1.94
N ARG A 403 6.15 13.40 2.27
CA ARG A 403 7.48 13.90 2.00
C ARG A 403 8.30 12.90 1.19
N SER A 404 9.10 13.36 0.23
CA SER A 404 9.99 12.48 -0.52
C SER A 404 11.02 11.79 0.38
N LEU A 405 11.20 10.48 0.22
CA LEU A 405 12.19 9.67 0.92
C LEU A 405 13.59 9.74 0.29
N VAL A 406 13.76 10.41 -0.85
CA VAL A 406 15.05 10.54 -1.54
C VAL A 406 16.15 11.10 -0.63
N PRO A 407 15.90 12.11 0.23
CA PRO A 407 16.92 12.59 1.18
C PRO A 407 17.42 11.50 2.14
N LEU A 408 16.58 10.58 2.56
CA LEU A 408 16.97 9.44 3.41
C LEU A 408 17.76 8.38 2.63
N LEU A 409 17.41 8.16 1.36
CA LEU A 409 18.11 7.22 0.47
C LEU A 409 19.49 7.71 0.07
N SER A 410 19.62 9.00 -0.23
CA SER A 410 20.87 9.62 -0.67
C SER A 410 21.74 10.14 0.48
N ARG A 411 21.24 10.10 1.74
CA ARG A 411 21.87 10.70 2.91
C ARG A 411 22.20 12.20 2.68
N SER A 412 21.36 12.88 1.94
CA SER A 412 21.49 14.30 1.62
C SER A 412 20.19 15.02 1.93
N GLY A 413 20.30 16.25 2.36
CA GLY A 413 19.15 17.07 2.70
C GLY A 413 18.65 16.89 4.14
N HIS A 414 17.64 17.69 4.48
CA HIS A 414 17.06 17.74 5.81
C HIS A 414 15.90 16.75 5.96
N TRP A 415 15.88 16.03 7.08
CA TRP A 415 14.75 15.20 7.50
C TRP A 415 14.33 15.60 8.91
N PRO A 416 13.03 15.82 9.20
CA PRO A 416 12.58 16.19 10.53
C PRO A 416 13.01 15.19 11.59
N GLN A 417 13.58 15.68 12.70
CA GLN A 417 14.00 14.81 13.80
C GLN A 417 12.81 14.25 14.57
N HIS A 418 11.76 15.06 14.70
CA HIS A 418 10.53 14.75 15.44
C HIS A 418 9.33 14.82 14.49
N ARG A 419 9.11 13.73 13.75
CA ARG A 419 7.97 13.61 12.85
C ARG A 419 6.85 12.84 13.53
N GLY A 420 5.68 13.46 13.65
CA GLY A 420 4.43 12.79 13.96
C GLY A 420 3.74 12.39 12.66
N LEU A 421 3.26 11.16 12.59
CA LEU A 421 2.46 10.64 11.47
C LEU A 421 1.04 10.41 11.96
N LEU A 422 0.05 10.91 11.23
CA LEU A 422 -1.34 10.63 11.52
C LEU A 422 -1.66 9.18 11.15
N THR A 423 -2.38 8.50 12.02
CA THR A 423 -3.16 7.31 11.68
C THR A 423 -4.63 7.61 11.94
N GLU A 424 -5.48 7.27 10.98
CA GLU A 424 -6.89 7.61 11.07
C GLU A 424 -7.78 6.55 10.43
N TYR A 425 -9.04 6.51 10.85
CA TYR A 425 -10.05 5.64 10.29
C TYR A 425 -11.44 6.21 10.57
N ARG A 426 -12.33 6.08 9.60
CA ARG A 426 -13.75 6.42 9.76
C ARG A 426 -14.60 5.49 8.92
N ALA A 427 -15.50 4.76 9.58
CA ALA A 427 -16.52 3.95 8.93
C ALA A 427 -17.83 4.00 9.71
N GLU A 428 -18.94 3.70 9.04
CA GLU A 428 -20.27 3.68 9.65
C GLU A 428 -20.60 2.32 10.28
N SER A 429 -20.05 1.23 9.75
CA SER A 429 -20.36 -0.14 10.17
C SER A 429 -19.10 -0.99 10.28
N PRO A 430 -18.35 -0.92 11.37
CA PRO A 430 -17.20 -1.76 11.62
C PRO A 430 -17.61 -3.15 12.12
N GLY A 431 -16.67 -4.08 12.07
CA GLY A 431 -16.86 -5.41 12.67
C GLY A 431 -16.80 -5.41 14.20
N LYS A 432 -17.16 -6.54 14.81
CA LYS A 432 -17.08 -6.76 16.25
C LYS A 432 -15.64 -6.49 16.77
N TYR A 433 -15.50 -5.88 17.93
CA TYR A 433 -14.23 -5.47 18.56
C TYR A 433 -13.40 -4.52 17.66
N ALA A 434 -14.07 -3.63 16.99
CA ALA A 434 -13.44 -2.60 16.19
C ALA A 434 -13.89 -1.22 16.65
N THR A 435 -13.18 -0.20 16.19
CA THR A 435 -13.59 1.19 16.35
C THR A 435 -14.30 1.66 15.08
N CYS A 436 -15.18 2.64 15.23
CA CYS A 436 -15.86 3.26 14.08
C CYS A 436 -15.12 4.49 13.58
N GLN A 437 -14.46 5.20 14.50
CA GLN A 437 -13.71 6.39 14.16
C GLN A 437 -12.61 6.62 15.20
N PHE A 438 -11.40 6.80 14.72
CA PHE A 438 -10.28 7.25 15.52
C PHE A 438 -9.35 8.15 14.70
N ALA A 439 -8.55 8.91 15.44
CA ALA A 439 -7.35 9.55 14.94
C ALA A 439 -6.22 9.37 15.97
N GLY A 440 -5.02 9.14 15.49
CA GLY A 440 -3.86 8.92 16.35
C GLY A 440 -2.58 9.49 15.76
N VAL A 441 -1.62 9.80 16.61
CA VAL A 441 -0.28 10.20 16.20
C VAL A 441 0.73 9.13 16.57
N VAL A 442 1.48 8.70 15.57
CA VAL A 442 2.60 7.76 15.68
C VAL A 442 3.91 8.52 15.51
N THR A 443 4.80 8.38 16.46
CA THR A 443 6.15 8.95 16.41
C THR A 443 7.19 7.86 16.60
N ARG A 444 8.48 8.18 16.47
CA ARG A 444 9.56 7.24 16.80
C ARG A 444 9.54 6.82 18.27
N GLY A 445 8.67 5.89 18.62
CA GLY A 445 8.61 5.29 19.96
C GLY A 445 7.46 5.70 20.84
N LYS A 446 6.47 6.42 20.31
CA LYS A 446 5.23 6.74 21.05
C LYS A 446 4.04 6.67 20.12
N VAL A 447 2.92 6.22 20.66
CA VAL A 447 1.60 6.24 20.01
C VAL A 447 0.62 6.93 20.96
N TYR A 448 -0.25 7.76 20.41
CA TYR A 448 -1.39 8.35 21.10
C TYR A 448 -2.58 8.34 20.17
N VAL A 449 -3.70 7.77 20.60
CA VAL A 449 -4.91 7.59 19.80
C VAL A 449 -6.12 8.08 20.57
N GLN A 450 -7.04 8.72 19.88
CA GLN A 450 -8.37 9.07 20.38
C GLN A 450 -9.43 8.40 19.53
N HIS A 451 -10.29 7.60 20.16
CA HIS A 451 -11.46 6.97 19.57
C HIS A 451 -12.69 7.83 19.84
N SER A 452 -13.20 8.48 18.81
CA SER A 452 -14.38 9.36 18.91
C SER A 452 -15.69 8.64 18.68
N ARG A 453 -15.66 7.47 18.05
CA ARG A 453 -16.79 6.55 17.90
C ARG A 453 -16.31 5.11 17.99
N VAL A 454 -17.00 4.31 18.76
CA VAL A 454 -16.66 2.90 18.97
C VAL A 454 -17.87 2.00 18.72
N VAL A 455 -17.63 0.72 18.57
CA VAL A 455 -18.70 -0.27 18.51
C VAL A 455 -19.19 -0.54 19.94
N ASP A 456 -20.47 -0.33 20.17
CA ASP A 456 -21.14 -0.89 21.30
C ASP A 456 -21.27 -2.40 21.12
N VAL A 457 -20.67 -3.18 22.03
CA VAL A 457 -20.53 -4.64 21.86
C VAL A 457 -21.90 -5.36 21.96
N ALA A 458 -22.88 -4.78 22.67
CA ALA A 458 -24.19 -5.36 22.85
C ALA A 458 -25.07 -5.15 21.61
N THR A 459 -25.03 -3.95 21.03
CA THR A 459 -25.89 -3.58 19.90
C THR A 459 -25.20 -3.73 18.53
N GLY A 460 -23.86 -3.77 18.49
CA GLY A 460 -23.08 -3.74 17.24
C GLY A 460 -23.09 -2.38 16.52
N GLN A 461 -23.65 -1.34 17.16
CA GLN A 461 -23.79 -0.01 16.58
C GLN A 461 -22.60 0.89 16.90
N CYS A 462 -22.34 1.85 16.03
CA CYS A 462 -21.34 2.89 16.27
C CYS A 462 -21.93 3.98 17.19
N VAL A 463 -21.38 4.09 18.39
CA VAL A 463 -21.78 5.09 19.38
C VAL A 463 -20.67 6.12 19.62
N PRO A 464 -20.98 7.36 19.99
CA PRO A 464 -20.00 8.33 20.43
C PRO A 464 -19.16 7.80 21.58
N ALA A 465 -17.89 8.16 21.61
CA ALA A 465 -16.96 7.76 22.65
C ALA A 465 -15.87 8.83 22.84
N ASP A 466 -15.29 8.86 24.02
CA ASP A 466 -14.07 9.60 24.33
C ASP A 466 -13.07 8.62 24.97
N GLN A 467 -12.55 7.71 24.15
CA GLN A 467 -11.61 6.70 24.61
C GLN A 467 -10.23 6.95 24.01
N VAL A 468 -9.21 6.78 24.82
CA VAL A 468 -7.83 7.11 24.46
C VAL A 468 -6.87 5.97 24.72
N GLU A 469 -5.85 5.89 23.90
CA GLU A 469 -4.74 4.96 24.10
C GLU A 469 -3.41 5.72 23.99
N ARG A 470 -2.46 5.34 24.83
CA ARG A 470 -1.12 5.89 24.80
C ARG A 470 -0.10 4.81 25.14
N TYR A 471 0.88 4.62 24.26
CA TYR A 471 1.93 3.61 24.42
C TYR A 471 3.32 4.21 24.29
N ASN A 472 4.27 3.64 25.03
CA ASN A 472 5.70 3.90 24.88
C ASN A 472 6.37 2.72 24.19
N LEU A 473 6.46 2.76 22.88
CA LEU A 473 6.96 1.64 22.04
C LEU A 473 8.43 1.25 22.31
N LYS A 474 9.21 2.10 23.00
CA LYS A 474 10.59 1.76 23.39
C LYS A 474 10.63 0.82 24.60
N ARG A 475 9.67 0.95 25.51
CA ARG A 475 9.56 0.13 26.73
C ARG A 475 8.53 -0.98 26.59
N ASP A 476 7.52 -0.74 25.76
CA ASP A 476 6.39 -1.61 25.48
C ASP A 476 6.17 -1.71 23.97
N PRO A 477 7.02 -2.46 23.26
CA PRO A 477 6.93 -2.60 21.80
C PRO A 477 5.73 -3.43 21.33
N PHE A 478 4.99 -4.04 22.26
CA PHE A 478 3.82 -4.87 22.02
C PHE A 478 2.51 -4.21 22.46
N GLU A 479 2.56 -2.94 22.88
CA GLU A 479 1.38 -2.14 23.25
C GLU A 479 0.49 -2.82 24.29
N LEU A 480 1.13 -3.44 25.31
CA LEU A 480 0.45 -4.19 26.39
C LEU A 480 -0.10 -3.27 27.48
N HIS A 481 0.56 -2.12 27.71
CA HIS A 481 0.24 -1.23 28.83
C HIS A 481 -0.22 0.13 28.32
N ASN A 482 -1.55 0.29 28.21
CA ASN A 482 -2.13 1.57 27.92
C ASN A 482 -1.90 2.53 29.10
N LEU A 483 -1.10 3.55 28.89
CA LEU A 483 -0.81 4.56 29.92
C LEU A 483 -2.04 5.40 30.32
N CYS A 484 -3.11 5.35 29.51
CA CYS A 484 -4.43 5.90 29.80
C CYS A 484 -5.35 4.75 30.21
N PHE A 485 -5.21 4.26 31.44
CA PHE A 485 -5.86 3.04 31.92
C PHE A 485 -7.36 3.00 31.61
N ALA A 486 -7.86 1.86 31.18
CA ALA A 486 -9.24 1.63 30.74
C ALA A 486 -9.71 2.54 29.58
N GLY A 487 -8.76 3.10 28.83
CA GLY A 487 -9.08 3.99 27.70
C GLY A 487 -9.66 5.35 28.11
N LYS A 488 -9.50 5.77 29.35
CA LYS A 488 -10.06 7.03 29.85
C LYS A 488 -9.05 8.17 29.83
N ALA A 489 -9.46 9.32 29.31
CA ALA A 489 -8.58 10.50 29.19
C ALA A 489 -8.08 11.02 30.54
N GLU A 490 -8.93 10.97 31.59
CA GLU A 490 -8.58 11.35 32.95
C GLU A 490 -7.52 10.44 33.59
N ASN A 491 -7.39 9.20 33.11
CA ASN A 491 -6.39 8.25 33.59
C ASN A 491 -5.04 8.39 32.87
N CYS A 492 -4.93 9.29 31.90
CA CYS A 492 -3.64 9.55 31.26
C CYS A 492 -2.70 10.28 32.22
N PRO A 493 -1.42 9.89 32.30
CA PRO A 493 -0.46 10.61 33.12
C PRO A 493 -0.37 12.09 32.71
N ALA A 494 -0.62 12.99 33.64
CA ALA A 494 -0.40 14.42 33.44
C ALA A 494 1.09 14.68 33.18
N SER A 495 1.45 14.94 31.94
CA SER A 495 2.84 15.18 31.54
C SER A 495 2.92 16.07 30.30
N GLY A 496 3.99 16.87 30.20
CA GLY A 496 4.26 17.67 29.00
C GLY A 496 4.36 16.83 27.72
N ALA A 497 4.70 15.53 27.85
CA ALA A 497 4.71 14.61 26.71
C ALA A 497 3.29 14.25 26.22
N GLN A 498 2.33 14.14 27.12
CA GLN A 498 0.92 13.95 26.79
C GLN A 498 0.35 15.16 26.06
N ALA A 499 0.55 16.35 26.61
CA ALA A 499 0.09 17.60 26.00
C ALA A 499 0.67 17.80 24.60
N LYS A 500 1.96 17.50 24.39
CA LYS A 500 2.61 17.57 23.08
C LYS A 500 2.00 16.60 22.06
N LEU A 501 1.73 15.33 22.45
CA LEU A 501 1.12 14.35 21.56
C LEU A 501 -0.31 14.73 21.19
N ARG A 502 -1.08 15.27 22.15
CA ARG A 502 -2.43 15.76 21.91
C ARG A 502 -2.43 16.95 20.94
N ALA A 503 -1.61 17.96 21.20
CA ALA A 503 -1.49 19.13 20.33
C ALA A 503 -1.03 18.74 18.91
N GLU A 504 -0.12 17.76 18.80
CA GLU A 504 0.31 17.24 17.51
C GLU A 504 -0.83 16.51 16.79
N LEU A 505 -1.62 15.70 17.50
CA LEU A 505 -2.78 15.03 16.93
C LEU A 505 -3.84 16.06 16.48
N ASP A 506 -4.13 17.07 17.32
CA ASP A 506 -5.11 18.11 16.97
C ASP A 506 -4.69 18.87 15.71
N ARG A 507 -3.39 19.12 15.53
CA ARG A 507 -2.85 19.70 14.29
C ARG A 507 -3.00 18.78 13.09
N LEU A 508 -2.68 17.48 13.25
CA LEU A 508 -2.65 16.52 12.14
C LEU A 508 -4.04 16.12 11.63
N ARG A 509 -5.07 16.16 12.46
CA ARG A 509 -6.44 15.78 12.08
C ARG A 509 -7.03 16.60 10.95
N ASP A 510 -6.58 17.85 10.80
CA ASP A 510 -7.11 18.79 9.84
C ASP A 510 -6.04 19.43 8.97
N CYS A 511 -4.86 18.83 8.97
CA CYS A 511 -3.71 19.35 8.25
C CYS A 511 -3.81 19.16 6.74
N ALA A 512 -3.10 20.00 6.00
CA ALA A 512 -2.87 19.81 4.57
C ALA A 512 -1.50 20.39 4.15
N GLY A 513 -0.77 19.62 3.37
CA GLY A 513 0.49 20.04 2.78
C GLY A 513 1.65 20.21 3.76
N ILE A 514 2.77 20.67 3.25
CA ILE A 514 4.02 20.86 3.97
C ILE A 514 4.44 22.34 3.88
N ARG A 515 4.77 22.92 5.04
CA ARG A 515 5.24 24.32 5.13
C ARG A 515 6.48 24.54 4.26
N GLY A 516 6.44 25.61 3.47
CA GLY A 516 7.55 25.97 2.58
C GLY A 516 7.62 25.21 1.25
N ARG A 517 6.75 24.17 1.08
CA ARG A 517 6.57 23.48 -0.20
C ARG A 517 5.22 23.83 -0.84
N ASP A 518 4.16 23.80 -0.05
CA ASP A 518 2.78 23.93 -0.53
C ASP A 518 2.16 25.27 -0.10
N PRO A 519 1.19 25.81 -0.85
CA PRO A 519 0.37 26.92 -0.39
C PRO A 519 -0.51 26.46 0.79
N ARG A 520 -0.81 27.38 1.69
CA ARG A 520 -1.76 27.13 2.78
C ARG A 520 -3.18 27.04 2.23
N LEU A 521 -3.90 26.00 2.58
CA LEU A 521 -5.29 25.80 2.20
C LEU A 521 -6.23 26.37 3.28
N GLY A 522 -6.67 27.61 3.08
CA GLY A 522 -7.49 28.33 4.09
C GLY A 522 -6.76 28.43 5.44
N ASP A 523 -7.49 28.15 6.52
CA ASP A 523 -6.94 28.18 7.88
C ASP A 523 -6.31 26.85 8.34
N ARG A 524 -6.29 25.85 7.47
CA ARG A 524 -5.77 24.52 7.81
C ARG A 524 -4.28 24.57 8.16
N PRO A 525 -3.84 23.85 9.21
CA PRO A 525 -2.43 23.76 9.54
C PRO A 525 -1.67 22.92 8.52
N PHE A 526 -0.37 23.14 8.38
CA PHE A 526 0.48 22.22 7.62
C PHE A 526 0.67 20.90 8.37
N CYS A 527 0.77 19.79 7.62
CA CYS A 527 1.07 18.47 8.17
C CYS A 527 2.50 18.37 8.71
N GLU A 528 3.41 19.17 8.14
CA GLU A 528 4.80 19.31 8.58
C GLU A 528 5.31 20.75 8.44
#